data_272dcd213bbd6e92d1f45e1f9fa0e9e7
#
_entry.id   272dcd213bbd6e92d1f45e1f9fa0e9e7
#
_cell.length_a   1.000
_cell.length_b   1.000
_cell.length_c   1.000
_cell.angle_alpha   90.00
_cell.angle_beta   90.00
_cell.angle_gamma   90.00
#
_symmetry.space_group_name_H-M   'P 1'
#
loop_
_entity.id
_entity.type
_entity.pdbx_description
1 polymer ?
#
loop_
_entity_poly.entity_id
_entity_poly.type
_entity_poly.pdbx_seq_one_letter_code
_entity_poly.pdbx_strand_id
1 'polypeptide(L)'
;MANLAAIIANKGFFYVPHLVKKIGRENIQNKFSMKRKTCVDSSHFQTVIDAMQLVVESGTGKSAQIDSISVCGKTGTVENKTFNDHSVFIAFAPKEDPKIAISVYVEYGTWGSKWAAPISSVMMEYYLKGKLSKNGIKKMNNIKEATILHPNTDFTF
;
A
#
# COMPACT_ATOMS: atom_id res chain seq x y z
N MET A 1 8.33 -4.32 -0.11
CA MET A 1 7.05 -4.15 -0.84
C MET A 1 6.72 -2.67 -1.08
N ALA A 2 6.64 -1.78 -0.07
CA ALA A 2 6.36 -0.35 -0.30
C ALA A 2 7.36 0.33 -1.26
N ASN A 3 8.66 0.00 -1.16
CA ASN A 3 9.66 0.50 -2.11
C ASN A 3 9.41 0.04 -3.55
N LEU A 4 8.87 -1.17 -3.77
CA LEU A 4 8.46 -1.62 -5.10
C LEU A 4 7.34 -0.75 -5.65
N ALA A 5 6.31 -0.45 -4.84
CA ALA A 5 5.25 0.46 -5.24
C ALA A 5 5.79 1.86 -5.58
N ALA A 6 6.76 2.38 -4.79
CA ALA A 6 7.43 3.64 -5.05
C ALA A 6 8.26 3.63 -6.35
N ILE A 7 8.96 2.52 -6.65
CA ILE A 7 9.70 2.36 -7.92
C ILE A 7 8.75 2.43 -9.12
N ILE A 8 7.61 1.75 -9.05
CA ILE A 8 6.62 1.76 -10.14
C ILE A 8 6.03 3.17 -10.30
N ALA A 9 5.61 3.79 -9.20
CA ALA A 9 5.08 5.16 -9.17
C ALA A 9 6.05 6.17 -9.80
N ASN A 10 7.33 6.01 -9.53
CA ASN A 10 8.40 6.88 -10.01
C ASN A 10 8.96 6.49 -11.40
N LYS A 11 8.34 5.52 -12.09
CA LYS A 11 8.78 5.04 -13.40
C LYS A 11 10.27 4.60 -13.43
N GLY A 12 10.66 3.82 -12.41
CA GLY A 12 11.95 3.14 -12.38
C GLY A 12 13.04 3.79 -11.53
N PHE A 13 12.75 4.82 -10.74
CA PHE A 13 13.75 5.32 -9.78
C PHE A 13 13.28 5.19 -8.33
N PHE A 14 14.24 5.20 -7.41
CA PHE A 14 13.98 5.13 -5.98
C PHE A 14 15.11 5.77 -5.17
N TYR A 15 14.81 6.00 -3.89
CA TYR A 15 15.80 6.32 -2.86
C TYR A 15 15.93 5.13 -1.91
N VAL A 16 17.08 4.97 -1.27
CA VAL A 16 17.25 3.92 -0.28
C VAL A 16 16.28 4.15 0.87
N PRO A 17 15.38 3.18 1.19
CA PRO A 17 14.42 3.34 2.27
C PRO A 17 15.13 3.58 3.60
N HIS A 18 14.62 4.55 4.37
CA HIS A 18 15.12 4.91 5.68
C HIS A 18 14.02 5.57 6.51
N LEU A 19 14.12 5.48 7.82
CA LEU A 19 13.15 6.05 8.75
C LEU A 19 13.59 7.42 9.27
N VAL A 20 14.90 7.61 9.43
CA VAL A 20 15.45 8.83 10.02
C VAL A 20 15.57 9.91 8.95
N LYS A 21 14.86 11.00 9.11
CA LYS A 21 14.92 12.17 8.22
C LYS A 21 16.07 13.12 8.59
N LYS A 22 16.38 13.25 9.88
CA LYS A 22 17.40 14.18 10.38
C LYS A 22 17.83 13.77 11.79
N ILE A 23 19.07 13.99 12.15
CA ILE A 23 19.62 13.80 13.50
C ILE A 23 20.19 15.14 13.98
N GLY A 24 19.47 15.80 14.90
CA GLY A 24 19.85 17.14 15.36
C GLY A 24 19.94 18.15 14.20
N ARG A 25 21.12 18.75 14.01
CA ARG A 25 21.41 19.67 12.89
C ARG A 25 22.06 19.00 11.69
N GLU A 26 22.43 17.72 11.80
CA GLU A 26 23.10 16.97 10.74
C GLU A 26 22.12 16.47 9.70
N ASN A 27 22.49 16.57 8.43
CA ASN A 27 21.75 15.99 7.33
C ASN A 27 21.97 14.48 7.30
N ILE A 28 20.99 13.75 6.76
CA ILE A 28 21.15 12.31 6.51
C ILE A 28 22.31 12.06 5.56
N GLN A 29 22.94 10.88 5.68
CA GLN A 29 24.04 10.48 4.80
C GLN A 29 23.62 10.55 3.33
N ASN A 30 24.53 11.00 2.44
CA ASN A 30 24.28 11.17 1.01
C ASN A 30 23.66 9.94 0.33
N LYS A 31 23.99 8.72 0.80
CA LYS A 31 23.43 7.47 0.23
C LYS A 31 21.91 7.40 0.25
N PHE A 32 21.24 8.10 1.19
CA PHE A 32 19.78 8.12 1.32
C PHE A 32 19.11 9.20 0.49
N SER A 33 19.85 10.25 0.10
CA SER A 33 19.37 11.33 -0.76
C SER A 33 19.71 11.13 -2.24
N MET A 34 20.54 10.13 -2.57
CA MET A 34 20.91 9.84 -3.95
C MET A 34 19.81 9.05 -4.66
N LYS A 35 19.36 9.59 -5.80
CA LYS A 35 18.43 8.93 -6.70
C LYS A 35 19.10 7.73 -7.36
N ARG A 36 18.50 6.54 -7.22
CA ARG A 36 18.93 5.31 -7.87
C ARG A 36 17.95 4.93 -8.97
N LYS A 37 18.44 4.34 -10.04
CA LYS A 37 17.61 3.83 -11.14
C LYS A 37 17.63 2.31 -11.15
N THR A 38 16.51 1.72 -11.59
CA THR A 38 16.43 0.30 -11.92
C THR A 38 17.07 0.06 -13.30
N CYS A 39 17.31 -1.21 -13.64
CA CYS A 39 17.74 -1.62 -14.99
C CYS A 39 16.58 -1.67 -16.01
N VAL A 40 15.33 -1.42 -15.59
CA VAL A 40 14.14 -1.44 -16.45
C VAL A 40 13.96 -0.09 -17.11
N ASP A 41 13.71 -0.09 -18.43
CA ASP A 41 13.43 1.14 -19.17
C ASP A 41 12.12 1.78 -18.70
N SER A 42 12.13 3.11 -18.60
CA SER A 42 11.00 3.89 -18.08
C SER A 42 9.71 3.75 -18.90
N SER A 43 9.82 3.43 -20.19
CA SER A 43 8.67 3.21 -21.07
C SER A 43 7.79 2.03 -20.68
N HIS A 44 8.35 1.02 -20.04
CA HIS A 44 7.60 -0.16 -19.60
C HIS A 44 6.72 0.09 -18.39
N PHE A 45 7.01 1.11 -17.58
CA PHE A 45 6.26 1.38 -16.35
C PHE A 45 4.83 1.86 -16.60
N GLN A 46 4.57 2.58 -17.69
CA GLN A 46 3.24 3.12 -17.94
C GLN A 46 2.19 2.01 -18.06
N THR A 47 2.49 0.94 -18.78
CA THR A 47 1.60 -0.22 -18.93
C THR A 47 1.30 -0.87 -17.56
N VAL A 48 2.31 -0.98 -16.70
CA VAL A 48 2.13 -1.53 -15.34
C VAL A 48 1.27 -0.61 -14.48
N ILE A 49 1.50 0.70 -14.55
CA ILE A 49 0.72 1.72 -13.82
C ILE A 49 -0.76 1.65 -14.24
N ASP A 50 -1.05 1.59 -15.55
CA ASP A 50 -2.40 1.50 -16.08
C ASP A 50 -3.09 0.19 -15.65
N ALA A 51 -2.37 -0.93 -15.69
CA ALA A 51 -2.87 -2.21 -15.19
C ALA A 51 -3.15 -2.16 -13.68
N MET A 52 -2.30 -1.52 -12.87
CA MET A 52 -2.52 -1.36 -11.43
C MET A 52 -3.73 -0.45 -11.13
N GLN A 53 -4.01 0.55 -11.96
CA GLN A 53 -5.23 1.35 -11.87
C GLN A 53 -6.47 0.48 -12.13
N LEU A 54 -6.47 -0.31 -13.20
CA LEU A 54 -7.58 -1.20 -13.54
C LEU A 54 -7.88 -2.23 -12.43
N VAL A 55 -6.86 -2.71 -11.71
CA VAL A 55 -7.05 -3.59 -10.55
C VAL A 55 -7.91 -2.92 -9.48
N VAL A 56 -7.75 -1.62 -9.28
CA VAL A 56 -8.52 -0.85 -8.29
C VAL A 56 -9.87 -0.40 -8.84
N GLU A 57 -9.96 -0.03 -10.10
CA GLU A 57 -11.22 0.45 -10.70
C GLU A 57 -12.24 -0.67 -10.93
N SER A 58 -11.80 -1.80 -11.45
CA SER A 58 -12.69 -2.88 -11.88
C SER A 58 -12.26 -4.29 -11.46
N GLY A 59 -11.03 -4.43 -10.92
CA GLY A 59 -10.45 -5.71 -10.56
C GLY A 59 -10.59 -6.08 -9.09
N THR A 60 -9.65 -6.90 -8.62
CA THR A 60 -9.62 -7.44 -7.25
C THR A 60 -9.30 -6.40 -6.16
N GLY A 61 -8.83 -5.22 -6.54
CA GLY A 61 -8.50 -4.12 -5.63
C GLY A 61 -9.59 -3.08 -5.40
N LYS A 62 -10.83 -3.33 -5.83
CA LYS A 62 -11.96 -2.38 -5.74
C LYS A 62 -12.17 -1.76 -4.36
N SER A 63 -11.90 -2.52 -3.30
CA SER A 63 -12.00 -2.04 -1.91
C SER A 63 -10.97 -0.95 -1.56
N ALA A 64 -9.93 -0.77 -2.40
CA ALA A 64 -8.96 0.31 -2.24
C ALA A 64 -9.35 1.62 -2.91
N GLN A 65 -10.50 1.72 -3.59
CA GLN A 65 -10.95 2.97 -4.20
C GLN A 65 -11.10 4.09 -3.18
N ILE A 66 -10.69 5.29 -3.59
CA ILE A 66 -10.84 6.54 -2.82
C ILE A 66 -11.57 7.54 -3.70
N ASP A 67 -12.61 8.17 -3.17
CA ASP A 67 -13.39 9.16 -3.92
C ASP A 67 -12.47 10.30 -4.41
N SER A 68 -12.54 10.60 -5.70
CA SER A 68 -11.78 11.67 -6.37
C SER A 68 -10.25 11.50 -6.36
N ILE A 69 -9.73 10.28 -6.11
CA ILE A 69 -8.30 9.99 -6.17
C ILE A 69 -8.07 8.71 -6.99
N SER A 70 -7.28 8.80 -8.04
CA SER A 70 -6.85 7.65 -8.83
C SER A 70 -5.81 6.84 -8.06
N VAL A 71 -6.18 5.64 -7.62
CA VAL A 71 -5.31 4.71 -6.90
C VAL A 71 -4.81 3.63 -7.84
N CYS A 72 -3.51 3.38 -7.83
CA CYS A 72 -2.88 2.25 -8.50
C CYS A 72 -2.48 1.22 -7.45
N GLY A 73 -2.92 -0.03 -7.58
CA GLY A 73 -2.60 -1.04 -6.59
C GLY A 73 -2.64 -2.48 -7.12
N LYS A 74 -2.09 -3.40 -6.33
CA LYS A 74 -2.10 -4.84 -6.63
C LYS A 74 -2.35 -5.63 -5.35
N THR A 75 -3.35 -6.50 -5.40
CA THR A 75 -3.62 -7.48 -4.35
C THR A 75 -2.63 -8.63 -4.42
N GLY A 76 -2.27 -9.15 -3.26
CA GLY A 76 -1.53 -10.39 -3.11
C GLY A 76 -2.18 -11.25 -2.02
N THR A 77 -1.94 -12.54 -2.11
CA THR A 77 -2.29 -13.50 -1.08
C THR A 77 -1.06 -14.35 -0.84
N VAL A 78 -0.64 -14.47 0.41
CA VAL A 78 0.47 -15.34 0.79
C VAL A 78 -0.13 -16.59 1.41
N GLU A 79 0.06 -17.71 0.75
CA GLU A 79 -0.45 -19.00 1.20
C GLU A 79 0.15 -19.40 2.56
N ASN A 80 -0.71 -19.84 3.46
CA ASN A 80 -0.34 -20.40 4.74
C ASN A 80 -0.92 -21.82 4.86
N LYS A 81 -0.06 -22.83 4.84
CA LYS A 81 -0.49 -24.25 4.84
C LYS A 81 -1.20 -24.71 6.12
N THR A 82 -1.02 -23.99 7.22
CA THR A 82 -1.53 -24.37 8.54
C THR A 82 -2.79 -23.60 8.93
N PHE A 83 -2.90 -22.36 8.48
CA PHE A 83 -3.96 -21.42 8.88
C PHE A 83 -4.47 -20.61 7.68
N ASN A 84 -5.29 -19.61 7.94
CA ASN A 84 -5.74 -18.69 6.88
C ASN A 84 -4.56 -18.00 6.19
N ASP A 85 -4.68 -17.79 4.91
CA ASP A 85 -3.71 -17.04 4.11
C ASP A 85 -3.53 -15.60 4.61
N HIS A 86 -2.41 -14.99 4.25
CA HIS A 86 -2.15 -13.61 4.60
C HIS A 86 -2.60 -12.66 3.48
N SER A 87 -3.28 -11.60 3.88
CA SER A 87 -3.78 -10.55 2.98
C SER A 87 -2.67 -9.53 2.70
N VAL A 88 -2.37 -9.28 1.42
CA VAL A 88 -1.32 -8.32 1.01
C VAL A 88 -1.88 -7.35 -0.02
N PHE A 89 -1.49 -6.09 0.10
CA PHE A 89 -1.77 -5.08 -0.90
C PHE A 89 -0.62 -4.09 -0.99
N ILE A 90 -0.22 -3.74 -2.22
CA ILE A 90 0.71 -2.65 -2.49
C ILE A 90 -0.01 -1.63 -3.35
N ALA A 91 0.22 -0.34 -3.08
CA ALA A 91 -0.42 0.72 -3.84
C ALA A 91 0.39 2.01 -3.80
N PHE A 92 0.04 2.91 -4.69
CA PHE A 92 0.43 4.32 -4.65
C PHE A 92 -0.72 5.20 -5.15
N ALA A 93 -0.70 6.46 -4.75
CA ALA A 93 -1.70 7.46 -5.14
C ALA A 93 -1.16 8.89 -4.99
N PRO A 94 -1.73 9.89 -5.74
CA PRO A 94 -2.53 9.71 -6.94
C PRO A 94 -1.73 9.09 -8.10
N LYS A 95 -2.39 8.63 -9.15
CA LYS A 95 -1.73 8.02 -10.33
C LYS A 95 -0.78 8.98 -11.04
N GLU A 96 -1.26 10.18 -11.35
CA GLU A 96 -0.55 11.15 -12.20
C GLU A 96 0.60 11.85 -11.46
N ASP A 97 0.44 12.10 -10.16
CA ASP A 97 1.44 12.76 -9.31
C ASP A 97 1.52 12.05 -7.95
N PRO A 98 2.18 10.89 -7.89
CA PRO A 98 2.24 10.06 -6.70
C PRO A 98 2.83 10.77 -5.48
N LYS A 99 2.08 10.81 -4.38
CA LYS A 99 2.48 11.43 -3.10
C LYS A 99 2.75 10.41 -2.01
N ILE A 100 2.20 9.21 -2.15
CA ILE A 100 2.34 8.13 -1.18
C ILE A 100 2.44 6.78 -1.89
N ALA A 101 3.32 5.95 -1.42
CA ALA A 101 3.37 4.52 -1.73
C ALA A 101 3.23 3.72 -0.44
N ILE A 102 2.39 2.69 -0.46
CA ILE A 102 2.05 1.90 0.72
C ILE A 102 2.15 0.40 0.43
N SER A 103 2.47 -0.36 1.46
CA SER A 103 2.32 -1.81 1.49
C SER A 103 1.67 -2.18 2.81
N VAL A 104 0.58 -2.92 2.73
CA VAL A 104 -0.13 -3.47 3.89
C VAL A 104 -0.07 -4.98 3.83
N TYR A 105 0.30 -5.58 4.95
CA TYR A 105 0.34 -7.01 5.17
C TYR A 105 -0.50 -7.32 6.41
N VAL A 106 -1.48 -8.19 6.27
CA VAL A 106 -2.37 -8.61 7.37
C VAL A 106 -2.27 -10.12 7.52
N GLU A 107 -1.65 -10.55 8.61
CA GLU A 107 -1.55 -11.98 8.93
C GLU A 107 -2.94 -12.59 9.10
N TYR A 108 -3.13 -13.78 8.55
CA TYR A 108 -4.40 -14.52 8.58
C TYR A 108 -5.60 -13.77 7.98
N GLY A 109 -5.33 -12.69 7.24
CA GLY A 109 -6.34 -11.82 6.67
C GLY A 109 -7.03 -12.37 5.41
N THR A 110 -6.73 -13.62 5.03
CA THR A 110 -7.25 -14.26 3.82
C THR A 110 -6.82 -13.51 2.55
N TRP A 111 -7.74 -12.97 1.76
CA TRP A 111 -7.42 -12.32 0.49
C TRP A 111 -7.04 -10.84 0.65
N GLY A 112 -6.14 -10.36 -0.22
CA GLY A 112 -5.69 -8.97 -0.23
C GLY A 112 -6.82 -7.93 -0.36
N SER A 113 -7.91 -8.26 -1.05
CA SER A 113 -9.09 -7.42 -1.21
C SER A 113 -9.91 -7.25 0.07
N LYS A 114 -9.80 -8.19 1.02
CA LYS A 114 -10.64 -8.21 2.23
C LYS A 114 -10.16 -7.22 3.28
N TRP A 115 -8.87 -7.19 3.57
CA TRP A 115 -8.30 -6.38 4.64
C TRP A 115 -7.22 -5.40 4.17
N ALA A 116 -6.20 -5.90 3.46
CA ALA A 116 -5.05 -5.07 3.11
C ALA A 116 -5.43 -3.90 2.18
N ALA A 117 -6.31 -4.11 1.21
CA ALA A 117 -6.73 -3.06 0.29
C ALA A 117 -7.60 -1.97 0.96
N PRO A 118 -8.66 -2.26 1.75
CA PRO A 118 -9.41 -1.22 2.44
C PRO A 118 -8.57 -0.50 3.51
N ILE A 119 -7.68 -1.18 4.25
CA ILE A 119 -6.76 -0.53 5.18
C ILE A 119 -5.87 0.47 4.43
N SER A 120 -5.29 0.05 3.29
CA SER A 120 -4.48 0.94 2.45
C SER A 120 -5.26 2.18 2.00
N SER A 121 -6.54 2.02 1.60
CA SER A 121 -7.35 3.15 1.13
C SER A 121 -7.61 4.17 2.25
N VAL A 122 -7.92 3.70 3.45
CA VAL A 122 -8.16 4.59 4.61
C VAL A 122 -6.89 5.37 4.96
N MET A 123 -5.74 4.70 4.99
CA MET A 123 -4.46 5.35 5.30
C MET A 123 -4.05 6.35 4.22
N MET A 124 -4.17 6.00 2.94
CA MET A 124 -3.85 6.89 1.83
C MET A 124 -4.81 8.10 1.77
N GLU A 125 -6.11 7.88 1.97
CA GLU A 125 -7.09 8.97 1.98
C GLU A 125 -6.79 9.97 3.10
N TYR A 126 -6.53 9.48 4.31
CA TYR A 126 -6.18 10.35 5.43
C TYR A 126 -4.89 11.13 5.17
N TYR A 127 -3.86 10.48 4.63
CA TYR A 127 -2.59 11.14 4.30
C TYR A 127 -2.76 12.24 3.26
N LEU A 128 -3.57 11.99 2.20
CA LEU A 128 -3.72 12.90 1.07
C LEU A 128 -4.70 14.05 1.33
N LYS A 129 -5.75 13.81 2.15
CA LYS A 129 -6.83 14.79 2.39
C LYS A 129 -6.81 15.37 3.80
N GLY A 130 -6.03 14.82 4.73
CA GLY A 130 -6.05 15.18 6.16
C GLY A 130 -7.32 14.75 6.91
N LYS A 131 -8.29 14.15 6.22
CA LYS A 131 -9.57 13.67 6.76
C LYS A 131 -10.12 12.52 5.91
N LEU A 132 -11.00 11.72 6.50
CA LEU A 132 -11.71 10.67 5.78
C LEU A 132 -13.05 11.16 5.25
N SER A 133 -13.42 10.70 4.06
CA SER A 133 -14.77 10.81 3.50
C SER A 133 -15.76 9.92 4.28
N LYS A 134 -17.06 10.08 4.02
CA LYS A 134 -18.10 9.19 4.58
C LYS A 134 -17.82 7.71 4.27
N ASN A 135 -17.34 7.42 3.06
CA ASN A 135 -16.97 6.08 2.64
C ASN A 135 -15.73 5.58 3.38
N GLY A 136 -14.70 6.44 3.54
CA GLY A 136 -13.50 6.14 4.32
C GLY A 136 -13.82 5.85 5.79
N ILE A 137 -14.70 6.61 6.42
CA ILE A 137 -15.18 6.37 7.80
C ILE A 137 -15.89 5.01 7.89
N LYS A 138 -16.78 4.69 6.93
CA LYS A 138 -17.46 3.38 6.91
C LYS A 138 -16.43 2.24 6.82
N LYS A 139 -15.44 2.33 5.93
CA LYS A 139 -14.38 1.32 5.83
C LYS A 139 -13.58 1.20 7.13
N MET A 140 -13.21 2.34 7.73
CA MET A 140 -12.49 2.36 9.01
C MET A 140 -13.27 1.66 10.13
N ASN A 141 -14.57 1.92 10.24
CA ASN A 141 -15.41 1.29 11.26
C ASN A 141 -15.52 -0.23 11.02
N ASN A 142 -15.74 -0.67 9.79
CA ASN A 142 -15.73 -2.11 9.45
C ASN A 142 -14.41 -2.79 9.82
N ILE A 143 -13.27 -2.11 9.63
CA ILE A 143 -11.95 -2.64 10.01
C ILE A 143 -11.83 -2.73 11.53
N LYS A 144 -12.27 -1.72 12.28
CA LYS A 144 -12.21 -1.68 13.74
C LYS A 144 -13.05 -2.77 14.42
N GLU A 145 -14.22 -3.06 13.85
CA GLU A 145 -15.16 -4.06 14.38
C GLU A 145 -14.77 -5.49 14.01
N ALA A 146 -13.81 -5.64 13.10
CA ALA A 146 -13.38 -6.95 12.62
C ALA A 146 -12.46 -7.65 13.61
N THR A 147 -12.74 -8.92 13.85
CA THR A 147 -11.86 -9.81 14.60
C THR A 147 -11.13 -10.73 13.65
N ILE A 148 -9.81 -10.54 13.52
CA ILE A 148 -8.92 -11.43 12.75
C ILE A 148 -8.12 -12.21 13.79
N LEU A 149 -8.79 -13.11 14.52
CA LEU A 149 -8.11 -13.95 15.52
C LEU A 149 -7.71 -15.29 14.88
N HIS A 150 -6.52 -15.72 15.23
CA HIS A 150 -6.09 -17.09 15.03
C HIS A 150 -6.96 -17.99 15.93
N PRO A 151 -7.58 -19.07 15.41
CA PRO A 151 -8.49 -19.90 16.18
C PRO A 151 -7.86 -20.61 17.40
N ASN A 152 -6.54 -20.58 17.55
CA ASN A 152 -5.81 -21.32 18.59
C ASN A 152 -4.80 -20.46 19.36
N THR A 153 -4.90 -19.14 19.36
CA THR A 153 -4.04 -18.30 20.21
C THR A 153 -4.81 -17.85 21.45
N ASP A 154 -4.84 -18.69 22.46
CA ASP A 154 -5.03 -18.25 23.83
C ASP A 154 -3.80 -17.42 24.22
N PHE A 155 -3.84 -16.10 23.98
CA PHE A 155 -2.90 -15.20 24.60
C PHE A 155 -3.30 -15.06 26.08
N THR A 156 -2.81 -15.97 26.92
CA THR A 156 -2.71 -15.71 28.36
C THR A 156 -1.53 -14.77 28.54
N PHE A 157 -1.82 -13.50 28.82
CA PHE A 157 -0.86 -12.54 29.36
C PHE A 157 -0.65 -12.78 30.86
#